data_a4cd0ab6251c4ed5a6dff380ac5bd976
#
_entry.id   a4cd0ab6251c4ed5a6dff380ac5bd976
#
_cell.length_a   1.000
_cell.length_b   1.000
_cell.length_c   1.000
_cell.angle_alpha   90.00
_cell.angle_beta   90.00
_cell.angle_gamma   90.00
#
_symmetry.space_group_name_H-M   'P 1'
#
loop_
_entity.id
_entity.type
_entity.pdbx_description
1 polymer ?
#
loop_
_entity_poly.entity_id
_entity_poly.type
_entity_poly.pdbx_seq_one_letter_code
_entity_poly.pdbx_strand_id
1 'polypeptide(L)'
;MLLLLFVSFKTTKVQAQAADIGDISELNGSAQILRDKPYDANLKFAIQSNDEAITTDGRMAITFLDDSTVKLTEHSQLLIDEYIYDPDPSKAKMALTFGLGTARFITGNLNRIDKQNITLKTPTANIAIRGTDF
;
A
#
# COMPACT_ATOMS: atom_id res chain seq x y z
N MET A 1 -30.22 -48.23 18.02
CA MET A 1 -29.29 -47.89 16.95
C MET A 1 -28.99 -46.42 17.01
N LEU A 2 -27.84 -46.10 17.56
CA LEU A 2 -27.45 -44.69 17.82
C LEU A 2 -26.82 -44.15 16.54
N LEU A 3 -27.53 -43.27 15.86
CA LEU A 3 -26.98 -42.56 14.70
C LEU A 3 -26.17 -41.40 15.23
N LEU A 4 -24.86 -41.58 15.32
CA LEU A 4 -23.97 -40.47 15.65
C LEU A 4 -23.83 -39.58 14.42
N LEU A 5 -24.58 -38.49 14.42
CA LEU A 5 -24.41 -37.46 13.40
C LEU A 5 -23.15 -36.68 13.78
N PHE A 6 -22.04 -37.04 13.16
CA PHE A 6 -20.85 -36.21 13.21
C PHE A 6 -21.08 -34.99 12.34
N VAL A 7 -21.57 -33.93 12.97
CA VAL A 7 -21.50 -32.62 12.35
C VAL A 7 -20.05 -32.17 12.44
N SER A 8 -19.29 -32.46 11.40
CA SER A 8 -17.95 -31.93 11.27
C SER A 8 -18.10 -30.43 11.01
N PHE A 9 -17.96 -29.64 12.05
CA PHE A 9 -17.74 -28.21 11.89
C PHE A 9 -16.35 -28.02 11.30
N LYS A 10 -16.30 -27.87 10.00
CA LYS A 10 -15.13 -27.29 9.38
C LYS A 10 -15.08 -25.83 9.84
N THR A 11 -14.37 -25.59 10.89
CA THR A 11 -13.93 -24.24 11.18
C THR A 11 -13.00 -23.83 10.05
N THR A 12 -13.55 -23.23 9.02
CA THR A 12 -12.78 -22.41 8.13
C THR A 12 -12.18 -21.29 8.99
N LYS A 13 -10.90 -21.40 9.27
CA LYS A 13 -10.17 -20.22 9.73
C LYS A 13 -10.34 -19.16 8.66
N VAL A 14 -11.25 -18.23 8.90
CA VAL A 14 -11.27 -17.00 8.17
C VAL A 14 -9.99 -16.29 8.57
N GLN A 15 -8.91 -16.52 7.81
CA GLN A 15 -7.78 -15.63 7.88
C GLN A 15 -8.32 -14.24 7.55
N ALA A 16 -8.21 -13.35 8.52
CA ALA A 16 -8.45 -11.95 8.25
C ALA A 16 -7.54 -11.57 7.09
N GLN A 17 -8.09 -11.51 5.87
CA GLN A 17 -7.37 -10.99 4.73
C GLN A 17 -7.04 -9.54 5.05
N ALA A 18 -5.77 -9.19 4.89
CA ALA A 18 -5.37 -7.80 4.99
C ALA A 18 -6.25 -6.98 4.05
N ALA A 19 -6.81 -5.91 4.56
CA ALA A 19 -7.69 -5.05 3.77
C ALA A 19 -6.90 -4.41 2.62
N ASP A 20 -7.53 -4.29 1.47
CA ASP A 20 -6.96 -3.55 0.35
C ASP A 20 -6.93 -2.07 0.72
N ILE A 21 -5.75 -1.46 0.59
CA ILE A 21 -5.52 -0.07 0.97
C ILE A 21 -5.32 0.84 -0.23
N GLY A 22 -5.33 0.27 -1.42
CA GLY A 22 -5.16 1.00 -2.66
C GLY A 22 -5.03 0.04 -3.82
N ASP A 23 -4.68 0.59 -4.97
CA ASP A 23 -4.44 -0.20 -6.17
C ASP A 23 -3.35 0.42 -7.04
N ILE A 24 -2.87 -0.35 -8.01
CA ILE A 24 -1.98 0.16 -9.03
C ILE A 24 -2.82 0.89 -10.06
N SER A 25 -2.68 2.21 -10.10
CA SER A 25 -3.47 3.09 -10.97
C SER A 25 -2.81 3.38 -12.32
N GLU A 26 -1.48 3.28 -12.38
CA GLU A 26 -0.72 3.40 -13.62
C GLU A 26 0.39 2.36 -13.63
N LEU A 27 0.65 1.77 -14.78
CA LEU A 27 1.73 0.82 -14.96
C LEU A 27 2.25 0.90 -16.40
N ASN A 28 3.56 1.03 -16.51
CA ASN A 28 4.26 1.02 -17.79
C ASN A 28 5.56 0.26 -17.60
N GLY A 29 5.77 -0.81 -18.37
CA GLY A 29 6.96 -1.64 -18.23
C GLY A 29 6.83 -2.68 -17.13
N SER A 30 7.97 -3.16 -16.63
CA SER A 30 8.03 -4.27 -15.68
C SER A 30 8.12 -3.78 -14.24
N ALA A 31 7.27 -4.33 -13.39
CA ALA A 31 7.27 -4.09 -11.96
C ALA A 31 6.71 -5.30 -11.21
N GLN A 32 7.02 -5.39 -9.93
CA GLN A 32 6.57 -6.48 -9.08
C GLN A 32 6.08 -5.93 -7.74
N ILE A 33 5.18 -6.68 -7.12
CA ILE A 33 4.77 -6.49 -5.74
C ILE A 33 5.27 -7.69 -4.94
N LEU A 34 6.12 -7.45 -3.94
CA LEU A 34 6.56 -8.46 -3.00
C LEU A 34 5.63 -8.46 -1.79
N ARG A 35 5.06 -9.60 -1.51
CA ARG A 35 4.19 -9.83 -0.36
C ARG A 35 4.68 -11.05 0.40
N ASP A 36 4.03 -12.17 0.28
CA ASP A 36 4.53 -13.48 0.69
C ASP A 36 5.43 -14.11 -0.37
N LYS A 37 5.28 -13.65 -1.60
CA LYS A 37 6.06 -14.03 -2.79
C LYS A 37 6.00 -12.88 -3.80
N PRO A 38 6.83 -12.89 -4.85
CA PRO A 38 6.72 -11.88 -5.90
C PRO A 38 5.46 -12.10 -6.74
N TYR A 39 4.74 -11.02 -6.98
CA TYR A 39 3.61 -10.97 -7.90
C TYR A 39 3.94 -9.99 -9.02
N ASP A 40 3.61 -10.35 -10.25
CA ASP A 40 3.72 -9.39 -11.35
C ASP A 40 2.71 -8.27 -11.15
N ALA A 41 3.17 -7.04 -11.28
CA ALA A 41 2.30 -5.88 -11.16
C ALA A 41 1.37 -5.78 -12.37
N ASN A 42 0.10 -5.49 -12.11
CA ASN A 42 -0.92 -5.26 -13.12
C ASN A 42 -1.76 -4.05 -12.73
N LEU A 43 -2.37 -3.41 -13.73
CA LEU A 43 -3.33 -2.35 -13.44
C LEU A 43 -4.44 -2.87 -12.53
N LYS A 44 -4.84 -2.06 -11.58
CA LYS A 44 -5.86 -2.37 -10.57
C LYS A 44 -5.47 -3.48 -9.59
N PHE A 45 -4.22 -3.92 -9.60
CA PHE A 45 -3.75 -4.87 -8.60
C PHE A 45 -3.91 -4.26 -7.21
N ALA A 46 -4.60 -4.99 -6.32
CA ALA A 46 -4.88 -4.50 -4.97
C ALA A 46 -3.62 -4.47 -4.11
N ILE A 47 -3.39 -3.35 -3.46
CA ILE A 47 -2.24 -3.13 -2.58
C ILE A 47 -2.67 -3.31 -1.13
N GLN A 48 -1.81 -3.91 -0.34
CA GLN A 48 -2.03 -4.18 1.08
C GLN A 48 -0.87 -3.62 1.92
N SER A 49 -1.10 -3.45 3.21
CA SER A 49 -0.03 -3.09 4.14
C SER A 49 1.09 -4.13 4.10
N ASN A 50 2.31 -3.67 4.25
CA ASN A 50 3.55 -4.47 4.17
C ASN A 50 3.92 -4.93 2.77
N ASP A 51 3.19 -4.53 1.75
CA ASP A 51 3.60 -4.77 0.37
C ASP A 51 4.83 -3.93 0.02
N GLU A 52 5.71 -4.51 -0.75
CA GLU A 52 6.86 -3.81 -1.32
C GLU A 52 6.70 -3.71 -2.83
N ALA A 53 6.65 -2.49 -3.35
CA ALA A 53 6.58 -2.24 -4.78
C ALA A 53 7.97 -2.06 -5.34
N ILE A 54 8.30 -2.81 -6.39
CA ILE A 54 9.61 -2.77 -7.03
C ILE A 54 9.41 -2.56 -8.52
N THR A 55 10.00 -1.47 -9.04
CA THR A 55 10.08 -1.26 -10.48
C THR A 55 11.47 -1.63 -10.97
N THR A 56 11.55 -2.21 -12.15
CA THR A 56 12.82 -2.45 -12.83
C THR A 56 12.97 -1.42 -13.97
N ASP A 57 12.61 -1.77 -15.18
CA ASP A 57 12.62 -0.83 -16.30
C ASP A 57 11.27 -0.16 -16.53
N GLY A 58 10.35 -0.28 -15.56
CA GLY A 58 9.01 0.24 -15.65
C GLY A 58 8.74 1.38 -14.69
N ARG A 59 7.57 1.98 -14.83
CA ARG A 59 7.03 3.03 -13.97
C ARG A 59 5.71 2.57 -13.40
N MET A 60 5.41 2.97 -12.17
CA MET A 60 4.20 2.56 -11.49
C MET A 60 3.63 3.73 -10.70
N ALA A 61 2.31 3.83 -10.66
CA ALA A 61 1.63 4.68 -9.70
C ALA A 61 0.70 3.84 -8.83
N ILE A 62 0.71 4.10 -7.53
CA ILE A 62 -0.18 3.49 -6.56
C ILE A 62 -1.08 4.59 -6.01
N THR A 63 -2.38 4.38 -6.09
CA THR A 63 -3.38 5.28 -5.52
C THR A 63 -3.98 4.61 -4.29
N PHE A 64 -3.94 5.31 -3.16
CA PHE A 64 -4.46 4.82 -1.89
C PHE A 64 -5.92 5.22 -1.69
N LEU A 65 -6.54 4.70 -0.64
CA LEU A 65 -7.95 4.94 -0.34
C LEU A 65 -8.29 6.40 -0.05
N ASP A 66 -7.31 7.18 0.40
CA ASP A 66 -7.46 8.61 0.65
C ASP A 66 -7.19 9.47 -0.59
N ASP A 67 -7.09 8.84 -1.75
CA ASP A 67 -6.76 9.45 -3.04
C ASP A 67 -5.33 9.99 -3.15
N SER A 68 -4.48 9.77 -2.16
CA SER A 68 -3.06 10.05 -2.32
C SER A 68 -2.44 9.08 -3.31
N THR A 69 -1.43 9.53 -4.04
CA THR A 69 -0.78 8.77 -5.10
C THR A 69 0.73 8.82 -4.92
N VAL A 70 1.37 7.66 -5.07
CA VAL A 70 2.83 7.56 -5.14
C VAL A 70 3.19 7.11 -6.54
N LYS A 71 4.05 7.89 -7.22
CA LYS A 71 4.59 7.54 -8.54
C LYS A 71 6.03 7.12 -8.40
N LEU A 72 6.32 5.91 -8.88
CA LEU A 72 7.68 5.35 -8.90
C LEU A 72 8.22 5.38 -10.33
N THR A 73 9.45 5.88 -10.49
CA THR A 73 10.20 5.78 -11.74
C THR A 73 10.91 4.43 -11.83
N GLU A 74 11.74 4.23 -12.85
CA GLU A 74 12.49 2.99 -13.04
C GLU A 74 13.44 2.75 -11.85
N HIS A 75 13.70 1.47 -11.54
CA HIS A 75 14.62 1.05 -10.50
C HIS A 75 14.33 1.65 -9.13
N SER A 76 13.05 1.64 -8.77
CA SER A 76 12.58 2.19 -7.49
C SER A 76 12.05 1.09 -6.58
N GLN A 77 12.14 1.31 -5.27
CA GLN A 77 11.58 0.43 -4.25
C GLN A 77 10.78 1.26 -3.25
N LEU A 78 9.59 0.78 -2.95
CA LEU A 78 8.70 1.39 -1.97
C LEU A 78 8.15 0.31 -1.07
N LEU A 79 8.42 0.39 0.23
CA LEU A 79 7.78 -0.45 1.23
C LEU A 79 6.64 0.32 1.89
N ILE A 80 5.46 -0.28 1.91
CA ILE A 80 4.31 0.26 2.60
C ILE A 80 4.32 -0.32 4.01
N ASP A 81 4.89 0.42 4.98
CA ASP A 81 5.04 -0.07 6.34
C ASP A 81 3.70 -0.21 7.04
N GLU A 82 2.88 0.83 6.92
CA GLU A 82 1.59 0.87 7.59
C GLU A 82 0.65 1.79 6.84
N TYR A 83 -0.60 1.40 6.74
CA TYR A 83 -1.65 2.26 6.21
C TYR A 83 -2.96 1.93 6.94
N ILE A 84 -3.50 2.93 7.60
CA ILE A 84 -4.80 2.85 8.27
C ILE A 84 -5.69 3.93 7.70
N TYR A 85 -6.77 3.53 7.07
CA TYR A 85 -7.79 4.45 6.60
C TYR A 85 -8.92 4.53 7.62
N ASP A 86 -9.21 5.74 8.09
CA ASP A 86 -10.27 5.99 9.05
C ASP A 86 -11.03 7.25 8.61
N PRO A 87 -12.37 7.30 8.76
CA PRO A 87 -13.12 8.51 8.46
C PRO A 87 -12.69 9.72 9.28
N ASP A 88 -12.14 9.50 10.47
CA ASP A 88 -11.52 10.53 11.27
C ASP A 88 -10.06 10.70 10.87
N PRO A 89 -9.66 11.84 10.27
CA PRO A 89 -8.27 12.03 9.83
C PRO A 89 -7.23 11.89 10.94
N SER A 90 -7.59 12.14 12.19
CA SER A 90 -6.67 12.02 13.32
C SER A 90 -6.35 10.56 13.66
N LYS A 91 -7.17 9.63 13.21
CA LYS A 91 -7.00 8.19 13.42
C LYS A 91 -6.43 7.49 12.20
N ALA A 92 -6.44 8.12 11.05
CA ALA A 92 -5.82 7.60 9.85
C ALA A 92 -4.31 7.74 9.93
N LYS A 93 -3.58 6.79 9.33
CA LYS A 93 -2.12 6.77 9.40
C LYS A 93 -1.53 6.20 8.13
N MET A 94 -0.39 6.75 7.72
CA MET A 94 0.38 6.25 6.59
C MET A 94 1.86 6.29 6.92
N ALA A 95 2.56 5.20 6.68
CA ALA A 95 4.01 5.13 6.79
C ALA A 95 4.57 4.41 5.58
N LEU A 96 5.44 5.08 4.85
CA LEU A 96 6.08 4.57 3.64
C LEU A 96 7.58 4.67 3.78
N THR A 97 8.31 3.68 3.27
CA THR A 97 9.77 3.70 3.22
C THR A 97 10.23 3.57 1.77
N PHE A 98 10.97 4.55 1.30
CA PHE A 98 11.58 4.55 -0.03
C PHE A 98 12.99 3.96 0.07
N GLY A 99 13.19 2.79 -0.54
CA GLY A 99 14.48 2.10 -0.48
C GLY A 99 15.47 2.57 -1.53
N LEU A 100 15.01 2.74 -2.76
CA LEU A 100 15.82 3.09 -3.91
C LEU A 100 15.02 3.92 -4.90
N GLY A 101 15.74 4.63 -5.77
CA GLY A 101 15.15 5.28 -6.94
C GLY A 101 14.50 6.61 -6.61
N THR A 102 13.57 6.99 -7.45
CA THR A 102 12.86 8.26 -7.36
C THR A 102 11.37 8.01 -7.24
N ALA A 103 10.77 8.69 -6.29
CA ALA A 103 9.34 8.62 -6.06
C ALA A 103 8.76 10.03 -5.93
N ARG A 104 7.53 10.19 -6.39
CA ARG A 104 6.77 11.41 -6.22
C ARG A 104 5.52 11.10 -5.42
N PHE A 105 5.35 11.79 -4.31
CA PHE A 105 4.16 11.67 -3.47
C PHE A 105 3.22 12.83 -3.74
N ILE A 106 1.96 12.50 -4.03
CA ILE A 106 0.89 13.48 -4.25
C ILE A 106 -0.18 13.22 -3.21
N THR A 107 -0.42 14.19 -2.33
CA THR A 107 -1.46 14.06 -1.31
C THR A 107 -2.85 14.10 -1.94
N GLY A 108 -3.77 13.35 -1.32
CA GLY A 108 -5.18 13.39 -1.73
C GLY A 108 -5.85 14.72 -1.40
N ASN A 109 -6.99 14.96 -2.05
CA ASN A 109 -7.63 16.28 -2.05
C ASN A 109 -8.33 16.69 -0.76
N LEU A 110 -8.51 15.82 0.20
CA LEU A 110 -9.46 16.08 1.29
C LEU A 110 -8.84 15.99 2.69
N ASN A 111 -7.52 16.03 2.80
CA ASN A 111 -6.84 15.94 4.11
C ASN A 111 -7.40 14.78 4.96
N ARG A 112 -7.62 13.63 4.34
CA ARG A 112 -8.21 12.46 5.00
C ARG A 112 -7.28 11.81 6.00
N ILE A 113 -6.01 12.18 5.98
CA ILE A 113 -5.00 11.76 6.94
C ILE A 113 -4.32 13.01 7.44
N ASP A 114 -4.30 13.21 8.76
CA ASP A 114 -3.57 14.33 9.33
C ASP A 114 -2.10 14.24 8.94
N LYS A 115 -1.51 15.37 8.54
CA LYS A 115 -0.13 15.43 8.05
C LYS A 115 0.88 14.86 9.05
N GLN A 116 0.63 15.04 10.34
CA GLN A 116 1.47 14.49 11.41
C GLN A 116 1.45 12.97 11.45
N ASN A 117 0.44 12.35 10.87
CA ASN A 117 0.29 10.89 10.81
C ASN A 117 0.80 10.30 9.50
N ILE A 118 1.38 11.12 8.64
CA ILE A 118 2.00 10.66 7.40
C ILE A 118 3.51 10.70 7.58
N THR A 119 4.14 9.54 7.46
CA THR A 119 5.59 9.41 7.61
C THR A 119 6.18 8.88 6.30
N LEU A 120 7.13 9.62 5.74
CA LEU A 120 7.92 9.17 4.60
C LEU A 120 9.36 9.00 5.05
N LYS A 121 9.89 7.79 4.91
CA LYS A 121 11.25 7.45 5.28
C LYS A 121 12.08 7.15 4.05
N THR A 122 13.34 7.56 4.09
CA THR A 122 14.36 7.15 3.14
C THR A 122 15.51 6.53 3.92
N PRO A 123 16.48 5.85 3.29
CA PRO A 123 17.64 5.31 4.01
C PRO A 123 18.46 6.36 4.73
N THR A 124 18.37 7.62 4.33
CA THR A 124 19.20 8.71 4.85
C THR A 124 18.44 9.77 5.64
N ALA A 125 17.11 9.86 5.51
CA ALA A 125 16.34 10.92 6.17
C ALA A 125 14.84 10.61 6.20
N ASN A 126 14.14 11.24 7.14
CA ASN A 126 12.69 11.33 7.10
C ASN A 126 12.30 12.56 6.28
N ILE A 127 11.42 12.39 5.32
CA ILE A 127 10.96 13.49 4.48
C ILE A 127 9.67 14.03 5.10
N ALA A 128 9.65 15.32 5.40
CA ALA A 128 8.43 16.00 5.78
C ALA A 128 7.55 16.18 4.54
N ILE A 129 6.28 15.80 4.65
CA ILE A 129 5.33 15.97 3.56
C ILE A 129 4.94 17.43 3.52
N ARG A 130 5.22 18.04 2.38
CA ARG A 130 4.65 19.34 2.09
C ARG A 130 3.27 19.13 1.51
N GLY A 131 2.32 19.88 1.99
CA GLY A 131 1.00 19.92 1.38
C GLY A 131 1.10 20.25 -0.11
N THR A 132 0.12 19.85 -0.87
CA THR A 132 0.08 19.98 -2.33
C THR A 132 -0.16 21.42 -2.81
N ASP A 133 -0.06 22.38 -1.95
CA ASP A 133 -0.33 23.78 -2.27
C ASP A 133 0.88 24.51 -2.84
N PHE A 134 1.75 23.78 -3.45
CA PHE A 134 2.95 24.38 -4.02
C PHE A 134 2.96 24.21 -5.51
#